data_d5d272b21111604fdd7337e0b517fea8
#
_entry.id   d5d272b21111604fdd7337e0b517fea8
#
_cell.length_a   1.000
_cell.length_b   1.000
_cell.length_c   1.000
_cell.angle_alpha   90.00
_cell.angle_beta   90.00
_cell.angle_gamma   90.00
#
_symmetry.space_group_name_H-M   'P 1'
#
loop_
_entity.id
_entity.type
_entity.pdbx_description
1 polymer ?
#
loop_
_entity_poly.entity_id
_entity_poly.type
_entity_poly.pdbx_seq_one_letter_code
_entity_poly.pdbx_strand_id
1 'polypeptide(L)'
;MHRSRTVLLLLLGLLVAPAISAAQQGAATGEPLEVRTTSLPKAYLRQQYETHLEARGGITPLRWEIAEGTPPPGIVLARDGVLSGIPMETGEFKFTVTVTDGGRPAVQRNQQLVLTVVAPLLAQWGRYPTVTGRRLEGSIIVSNQTERDFDLTVIMMAVNETGRATAIGYQRLTLKKDTTSLEIPFGENLPQGSYELNVDAVAEVAATNSIYRARLVPKEKFQLQEGP
;
A
#
# COMPACT_ATOMS: atom_id res chain seq x y z
N MET A 1 47.92 -40.59 95.75
CA MET A 1 46.61 -40.87 95.11
C MET A 1 45.83 -39.57 94.96
N HIS A 2 45.91 -38.89 93.84
CA HIS A 2 45.06 -37.75 93.59
C HIS A 2 44.67 -37.78 92.09
N ARG A 3 43.40 -38.01 91.85
CA ARG A 3 42.81 -37.98 90.49
C ARG A 3 42.43 -36.52 90.10
N SER A 4 43.12 -36.01 89.10
CA SER A 4 42.77 -34.72 88.50
C SER A 4 41.72 -34.94 87.45
N ARG A 5 40.58 -34.29 87.58
CA ARG A 5 39.50 -34.26 86.56
C ARG A 5 39.72 -33.06 85.68
N THR A 6 40.05 -33.30 84.44
CA THR A 6 40.13 -32.23 83.41
C THR A 6 38.72 -32.00 82.86
N VAL A 7 38.20 -30.80 83.00
CA VAL A 7 36.93 -30.33 82.40
C VAL A 7 37.22 -29.80 81.05
N LEU A 8 36.70 -30.42 79.98
CA LEU A 8 36.78 -30.00 78.61
C LEU A 8 35.59 -29.06 78.31
N LEU A 9 35.86 -27.78 78.13
CA LEU A 9 34.91 -26.72 77.68
C LEU A 9 34.80 -26.80 76.16
N LEU A 10 33.66 -27.27 75.64
CA LEU A 10 33.26 -27.18 74.21
C LEU A 10 32.70 -25.81 73.97
N LEU A 11 33.48 -25.00 73.26
CA LEU A 11 33.01 -23.75 72.63
C LEU A 11 32.25 -24.02 71.33
N LEU A 12 30.91 -23.92 71.43
CA LEU A 12 30.03 -24.02 70.29
C LEU A 12 30.06 -22.68 69.53
N GLY A 13 30.84 -22.63 68.45
CA GLY A 13 30.90 -21.47 67.54
C GLY A 13 29.65 -21.41 66.66
N LEU A 14 28.78 -20.42 66.90
CA LEU A 14 27.59 -20.13 66.09
C LEU A 14 28.03 -19.43 64.80
N LEU A 15 28.12 -20.16 63.68
CA LEU A 15 28.35 -19.61 62.35
C LEU A 15 27.05 -18.97 61.84
N VAL A 16 26.98 -17.66 61.94
CA VAL A 16 25.94 -16.86 61.29
C VAL A 16 26.35 -16.67 59.81
N ALA A 17 25.77 -17.45 58.91
CA ALA A 17 25.88 -17.23 57.50
C ALA A 17 25.02 -16.03 57.07
N PRO A 18 25.55 -15.05 56.31
CA PRO A 18 24.72 -14.01 55.77
C PRO A 18 23.77 -14.61 54.74
N ALA A 19 22.46 -14.50 54.98
CA ALA A 19 21.45 -14.80 53.99
C ALA A 19 21.57 -13.76 52.87
N ILE A 20 22.17 -14.15 51.77
CA ILE A 20 22.08 -13.39 50.50
C ILE A 20 20.62 -13.46 50.05
N SER A 21 19.88 -12.41 50.36
CA SER A 21 18.55 -12.20 49.81
C SER A 21 18.70 -11.96 48.32
N ALA A 22 18.60 -12.99 47.52
CA ALA A 22 18.40 -12.86 46.09
C ALA A 22 17.05 -12.17 45.91
N ALA A 23 17.10 -10.86 45.66
CA ALA A 23 15.94 -10.12 45.19
C ALA A 23 15.50 -10.82 43.87
N GLN A 24 14.48 -11.68 43.99
CA GLN A 24 13.74 -12.13 42.82
C GLN A 24 13.14 -10.92 42.16
N GLN A 25 13.84 -10.41 41.13
CA GLN A 25 13.23 -9.54 40.15
C GLN A 25 12.06 -10.34 39.58
N GLY A 26 10.86 -9.97 39.99
CA GLY A 26 9.64 -10.52 39.46
C GLY A 26 9.68 -10.31 37.95
N ALA A 27 10.00 -11.36 37.21
CA ALA A 27 9.79 -11.42 35.80
C ALA A 27 8.31 -11.11 35.60
N ALA A 28 8.01 -10.02 34.96
CA ALA A 28 6.66 -9.71 34.54
C ALA A 28 6.20 -10.90 33.69
N THR A 29 5.29 -11.71 34.23
CA THR A 29 4.70 -12.88 33.57
C THR A 29 3.66 -12.43 32.56
N GLY A 30 4.04 -11.47 31.70
CA GLY A 30 3.26 -11.03 30.56
C GLY A 30 3.66 -11.87 29.34
N GLU A 31 2.69 -12.14 28.48
CA GLU A 31 2.96 -12.72 27.18
C GLU A 31 4.02 -11.86 26.46
N PRO A 32 5.04 -12.45 25.79
CA PRO A 32 6.08 -11.69 25.11
C PRO A 32 5.46 -10.76 24.04
N LEU A 33 5.99 -9.54 23.96
CA LEU A 33 5.56 -8.58 22.93
C LEU A 33 5.88 -9.14 21.55
N GLU A 34 4.89 -9.21 20.67
CA GLU A 34 4.99 -9.69 19.29
C GLU A 34 4.13 -8.84 18.37
N VAL A 35 4.66 -8.45 17.20
CA VAL A 35 3.86 -7.81 16.15
C VAL A 35 3.09 -8.88 15.39
N ARG A 36 1.78 -8.72 15.26
CA ARG A 36 0.88 -9.67 14.58
C ARG A 36 0.66 -9.31 13.13
N THR A 37 0.69 -8.01 12.80
CA THR A 37 0.54 -7.53 11.43
C THR A 37 1.82 -7.84 10.64
N THR A 38 1.75 -8.78 9.72
CA THR A 38 2.86 -9.18 8.82
C THR A 38 2.66 -8.73 7.38
N SER A 39 1.46 -8.32 7.00
CA SER A 39 1.09 -7.82 5.67
C SER A 39 0.08 -6.70 5.78
N LEU A 40 0.07 -5.82 4.78
CA LEU A 40 -0.87 -4.71 4.69
C LEU A 40 -1.83 -4.91 3.50
N PRO A 41 -3.11 -4.52 3.62
CA PRO A 41 -4.00 -4.42 2.47
C PRO A 41 -3.44 -3.46 1.43
N LYS A 42 -3.74 -3.68 0.15
CA LYS A 42 -3.38 -2.73 -0.91
C LYS A 42 -4.03 -1.38 -0.65
N ALA A 43 -3.30 -0.31 -0.90
CA ALA A 43 -3.82 1.05 -0.93
C ALA A 43 -4.12 1.48 -2.37
N TYR A 44 -5.08 2.37 -2.55
CA TYR A 44 -5.44 2.91 -3.85
C TYR A 44 -5.04 4.38 -3.94
N LEU A 45 -4.39 4.74 -5.03
CA LEU A 45 -3.94 6.11 -5.29
C LEU A 45 -5.07 7.12 -5.10
N ARG A 46 -4.82 8.17 -4.32
CA ARG A 46 -5.75 9.26 -4.01
C ARG A 46 -7.07 8.83 -3.34
N GLN A 47 -7.04 7.69 -2.64
CA GLN A 47 -8.17 7.24 -1.83
C GLN A 47 -7.80 7.15 -0.35
N GLN A 48 -8.80 7.33 0.50
CA GLN A 48 -8.61 7.14 1.94
C GLN A 48 -8.18 5.70 2.22
N TYR A 49 -7.08 5.57 2.93
CA TYR A 49 -6.55 4.32 3.44
C TYR A 49 -6.53 4.36 4.96
N GLU A 50 -6.93 3.28 5.60
CA GLU A 50 -6.83 3.11 7.03
C GLU A 50 -6.68 1.63 7.37
N THR A 51 -5.71 1.33 8.21
CA THR A 51 -5.51 -0.01 8.78
C THR A 51 -4.89 0.11 10.16
N HIS A 52 -5.17 -0.88 11.02
CA HIS A 52 -4.64 -0.95 12.36
C HIS A 52 -3.53 -1.98 12.42
N LEU A 53 -2.37 -1.58 12.94
CA LEU A 53 -1.29 -2.49 13.26
C LEU A 53 -1.60 -3.17 14.59
N GLU A 54 -1.45 -4.48 14.61
CA GLU A 54 -1.75 -5.30 15.78
C GLU A 54 -0.46 -5.85 16.40
N ALA A 55 -0.40 -5.80 17.72
CA ALA A 55 0.60 -6.48 18.51
C ALA A 55 -0.08 -7.27 19.64
N ARG A 56 0.61 -8.31 20.12
CA ARG A 56 0.17 -9.15 21.23
C ARG A 56 1.21 -9.13 22.32
N GLY A 57 0.77 -9.30 23.58
CA GLY A 57 1.66 -9.31 24.73
C GLY A 57 2.24 -7.95 25.07
N GLY A 58 3.31 -7.95 25.87
CA GLY A 58 3.91 -6.72 26.41
C GLY A 58 3.04 -6.05 27.48
N ILE A 59 3.51 -4.91 27.98
CA ILE A 59 2.86 -4.12 29.01
C ILE A 59 2.28 -2.86 28.37
N THR A 60 0.98 -2.60 28.51
CA THR A 60 0.33 -1.39 28.00
C THR A 60 0.82 -0.13 28.73
N PRO A 61 0.86 1.05 28.07
CA PRO A 61 0.44 1.29 26.69
C PRO A 61 1.48 0.86 25.67
N LEU A 62 1.02 0.33 24.53
CA LEU A 62 1.85 0.09 23.36
C LEU A 62 1.98 1.37 22.55
N ARG A 63 3.17 1.63 22.00
CA ARG A 63 3.46 2.81 21.17
C ARG A 63 4.15 2.38 19.88
N TRP A 64 3.62 2.89 18.77
CA TRP A 64 4.11 2.59 17.43
C TRP A 64 4.86 3.78 16.83
N GLU A 65 5.89 3.48 16.04
CA GLU A 65 6.64 4.45 15.26
C GLU A 65 7.26 3.80 14.01
N ILE A 66 7.63 4.62 13.03
CA ILE A 66 8.44 4.18 11.89
C ILE A 66 9.91 4.24 12.32
N ALA A 67 10.58 3.07 12.31
CA ALA A 67 12.00 2.96 12.67
C ALA A 67 12.92 3.18 11.47
N GLU A 68 12.54 2.63 10.30
CA GLU A 68 13.34 2.69 9.08
C GLU A 68 12.43 2.77 7.84
N GLY A 69 12.96 3.35 6.76
CA GLY A 69 12.25 3.52 5.50
C GLY A 69 11.22 4.65 5.57
N THR A 70 10.39 4.72 4.54
CA THR A 70 9.37 5.77 4.41
C THR A 70 8.08 5.16 3.86
N PRO A 71 6.94 5.34 4.53
CA PRO A 71 5.65 4.98 3.96
C PRO A 71 5.34 5.85 2.74
N PRO A 72 4.31 5.51 1.94
CA PRO A 72 3.92 6.33 0.79
C PRO A 72 3.65 7.78 1.19
N PRO A 73 4.00 8.77 0.36
CA PRO A 73 3.61 10.16 0.60
C PRO A 73 2.10 10.27 0.84
N GLY A 74 1.71 10.95 1.93
CA GLY A 74 0.32 11.09 2.35
C GLY A 74 -0.18 10.02 3.33
N ILE A 75 0.64 9.02 3.68
CA ILE A 75 0.34 8.00 4.70
C ILE A 75 1.17 8.27 5.95
N VAL A 76 0.54 8.22 7.11
CA VAL A 76 1.17 8.43 8.42
C VAL A 76 0.81 7.30 9.39
N LEU A 77 1.74 6.98 10.28
CA LEU A 77 1.51 6.04 11.38
C LEU A 77 1.30 6.84 12.67
N ALA A 78 0.14 6.66 13.29
CA ALA A 78 -0.16 7.23 14.59
C ALA A 78 0.43 6.35 15.71
N ARG A 79 0.63 6.94 16.89
CA ARG A 79 1.25 6.25 18.05
C ARG A 79 0.44 5.08 18.58
N ASP A 80 -0.85 5.03 18.30
CA ASP A 80 -1.78 3.95 18.67
C ASP A 80 -1.78 2.79 17.67
N GLY A 81 -0.99 2.88 16.59
CA GLY A 81 -0.87 1.85 15.57
C GLY A 81 -1.78 2.02 14.37
N VAL A 82 -2.51 3.14 14.27
CA VAL A 82 -3.32 3.44 13.08
C VAL A 82 -2.42 3.95 11.97
N LEU A 83 -2.36 3.21 10.86
CA LEU A 83 -1.69 3.62 9.62
C LEU A 83 -2.76 4.15 8.66
N SER A 84 -2.77 5.46 8.39
CA SER A 84 -3.86 6.09 7.63
C SER A 84 -3.42 7.28 6.81
N GLY A 85 -4.28 7.69 5.86
CA GLY A 85 -4.09 8.85 5.02
C GLY A 85 -4.52 8.64 3.58
N ILE A 86 -4.06 9.50 2.67
CA ILE A 86 -4.36 9.43 1.23
C ILE A 86 -3.04 9.30 0.48
N PRO A 87 -2.72 8.12 -0.10
CA PRO A 87 -1.45 7.95 -0.81
C PRO A 87 -1.44 8.77 -2.11
N MET A 88 -0.31 9.44 -2.35
CA MET A 88 -0.14 10.37 -3.48
C MET A 88 0.69 9.78 -4.63
N GLU A 89 1.33 8.62 -4.43
CA GLU A 89 2.18 7.95 -5.41
C GLU A 89 1.89 6.46 -5.44
N THR A 90 1.98 5.85 -6.63
CA THR A 90 1.90 4.39 -6.81
C THR A 90 3.27 3.75 -6.63
N GLY A 91 3.30 2.50 -6.19
CA GLY A 91 4.53 1.74 -6.01
C GLY A 91 4.49 0.81 -4.81
N GLU A 92 5.64 0.20 -4.55
CA GLU A 92 5.88 -0.62 -3.35
C GLU A 92 6.75 0.16 -2.37
N PHE A 93 6.20 0.43 -1.18
CA PHE A 93 6.87 1.18 -0.13
C PHE A 93 7.22 0.24 1.01
N LYS A 94 8.53 0.06 1.23
CA LYS A 94 9.07 -0.79 2.30
C LYS A 94 9.49 0.09 3.47
N PHE A 95 9.00 -0.25 4.66
CA PHE A 95 9.35 0.44 5.90
C PHE A 95 9.28 -0.53 7.08
N THR A 96 10.02 -0.22 8.13
CA THR A 96 10.05 -0.99 9.38
C THR A 96 9.31 -0.20 10.46
N VAL A 97 8.33 -0.85 11.09
CA VAL A 97 7.64 -0.32 12.24
C VAL A 97 8.22 -0.90 13.52
N THR A 98 8.28 -0.09 14.57
CA THR A 98 8.63 -0.52 15.91
C THR A 98 7.43 -0.35 16.83
N VAL A 99 7.12 -1.38 17.61
CA VAL A 99 6.23 -1.28 18.76
C VAL A 99 7.04 -1.34 20.04
N THR A 100 6.78 -0.40 20.95
CA THR A 100 7.41 -0.31 22.28
C THR A 100 6.33 -0.45 23.34
N ASP A 101 6.57 -1.30 24.33
CA ASP A 101 5.65 -1.49 25.46
C ASP A 101 5.89 -0.46 26.59
N GLY A 102 4.99 -0.44 27.58
CA GLY A 102 5.06 0.44 28.75
C GLY A 102 5.89 -0.11 29.91
N GLY A 103 6.63 -1.23 29.70
CA GLY A 103 7.42 -1.90 30.72
C GLY A 103 8.64 -1.10 31.19
N ARG A 104 9.27 -1.55 32.28
CA ARG A 104 10.52 -1.01 32.80
C ARG A 104 11.46 -2.16 33.18
N PRO A 105 12.46 -2.47 32.35
CA PRO A 105 12.79 -1.82 31.06
C PRO A 105 11.72 -2.06 29.99
N ALA A 106 11.54 -1.10 29.08
CA ALA A 106 10.63 -1.23 27.94
C ALA A 106 11.15 -2.26 26.92
N VAL A 107 10.25 -3.05 26.38
CA VAL A 107 10.53 -4.03 25.32
C VAL A 107 10.13 -3.46 23.99
N GLN A 108 10.95 -3.68 22.96
CA GLN A 108 10.69 -3.28 21.59
C GLN A 108 10.66 -4.47 20.64
N ARG A 109 9.83 -4.37 19.61
CA ARG A 109 9.77 -5.33 18.48
C ARG A 109 9.63 -4.57 17.16
N ASN A 110 10.40 -5.01 16.18
CA ASN A 110 10.43 -4.44 14.85
C ASN A 110 9.75 -5.41 13.88
N GLN A 111 9.03 -4.85 12.91
CA GLN A 111 8.42 -5.58 11.81
C GLN A 111 8.59 -4.81 10.51
N GLN A 112 9.18 -5.43 9.50
CA GLN A 112 9.21 -4.89 8.15
C GLN A 112 7.86 -5.12 7.48
N LEU A 113 7.30 -4.07 6.90
CA LEU A 113 6.06 -4.07 6.16
C LEU A 113 6.26 -3.53 4.75
N VAL A 114 5.41 -3.96 3.84
CA VAL A 114 5.35 -3.44 2.47
C VAL A 114 3.92 -2.96 2.23
N LEU A 115 3.77 -1.67 1.91
CA LEU A 115 2.50 -1.13 1.44
C LEU A 115 2.56 -0.93 -0.07
N THR A 116 1.71 -1.68 -0.79
CA THR A 116 1.56 -1.55 -2.24
C THR A 116 0.45 -0.57 -2.55
N VAL A 117 0.78 0.51 -3.26
CA VAL A 117 -0.19 1.51 -3.75
C VAL A 117 -0.39 1.32 -5.24
N VAL A 118 -1.63 1.09 -5.65
CA VAL A 118 -1.99 0.87 -7.07
C VAL A 118 -2.95 1.94 -7.58
N ALA A 119 -2.88 2.22 -8.90
CA ALA A 119 -3.91 2.99 -9.58
C ALA A 119 -5.13 2.08 -9.79
N PRO A 120 -6.33 2.44 -9.31
CA PRO A 120 -7.51 1.59 -9.45
C PRO A 120 -7.82 1.22 -10.90
N LEU A 121 -7.85 2.22 -11.77
CA LEU A 121 -8.01 2.11 -13.22
C LEU A 121 -6.69 2.51 -13.88
N LEU A 122 -6.10 1.60 -14.66
CA LEU A 122 -4.95 1.88 -15.51
C LEU A 122 -5.37 1.82 -16.97
N ALA A 123 -4.93 2.80 -17.76
CA ALA A 123 -5.04 2.79 -19.21
C ALA A 123 -3.66 3.02 -19.82
N GLN A 124 -3.33 2.29 -20.87
CA GLN A 124 -2.09 2.41 -21.63
C GLN A 124 -2.33 2.08 -23.10
N TRP A 125 -1.40 2.49 -23.97
CA TRP A 125 -1.47 2.11 -25.38
C TRP A 125 -1.22 0.59 -25.51
N GLY A 126 -2.14 -0.10 -26.20
CA GLY A 126 -1.94 -1.47 -26.68
C GLY A 126 -1.18 -1.42 -28.01
N ARG A 127 -1.85 -0.97 -29.06
CA ARG A 127 -1.20 -0.53 -30.30
C ARG A 127 -1.18 0.99 -30.33
N TYR A 128 0.03 1.55 -30.42
CA TYR A 128 0.16 3.00 -30.53
C TYR A 128 -0.59 3.51 -31.77
N PRO A 129 -1.25 4.66 -31.71
CA PRO A 129 -2.05 5.18 -32.80
C PRO A 129 -1.22 5.37 -34.08
N THR A 130 -1.76 4.94 -35.20
CA THR A 130 -1.15 5.05 -36.53
C THR A 130 -2.14 5.59 -37.56
N VAL A 131 -1.61 6.18 -38.62
CA VAL A 131 -2.39 6.70 -39.74
C VAL A 131 -2.06 5.89 -40.98
N THR A 132 -3.11 5.41 -41.65
CA THR A 132 -3.01 4.76 -42.99
C THR A 132 -3.97 5.47 -43.92
N GLY A 133 -3.44 6.35 -44.81
CA GLY A 133 -4.27 7.23 -45.62
C GLY A 133 -5.13 8.17 -44.78
N ARG A 134 -6.43 7.95 -44.80
CA ARG A 134 -7.41 8.73 -44.02
C ARG A 134 -7.88 8.01 -42.75
N ARG A 135 -7.34 6.83 -42.48
CA ARG A 135 -7.72 6.04 -41.28
C ARG A 135 -6.75 6.27 -40.14
N LEU A 136 -7.27 6.75 -39.00
CA LEU A 136 -6.57 6.80 -37.73
C LEU A 136 -7.04 5.62 -36.88
N GLU A 137 -6.15 4.74 -36.47
CA GLU A 137 -6.47 3.55 -35.68
C GLU A 137 -5.41 3.20 -34.66
N GLY A 138 -5.80 2.40 -33.65
CA GLY A 138 -4.95 1.92 -32.58
C GLY A 138 -5.72 1.05 -31.60
N SER A 139 -5.15 0.82 -30.44
CA SER A 139 -5.86 0.21 -29.31
C SER A 139 -5.34 0.71 -27.98
N ILE A 140 -6.17 0.62 -26.98
CA ILE A 140 -5.77 0.81 -25.59
C ILE A 140 -5.92 -0.51 -24.82
N ILE A 141 -5.12 -0.65 -23.77
CA ILE A 141 -5.25 -1.71 -22.77
C ILE A 141 -5.73 -1.06 -21.49
N VAL A 142 -6.82 -1.57 -20.92
CA VAL A 142 -7.33 -1.14 -19.62
C VAL A 142 -7.21 -2.26 -18.60
N SER A 143 -6.93 -1.88 -17.35
CA SER A 143 -6.78 -2.81 -16.22
C SER A 143 -7.58 -2.30 -15.03
N ASN A 144 -8.23 -3.22 -14.33
CA ASN A 144 -8.89 -2.98 -13.05
C ASN A 144 -8.05 -3.65 -11.96
N GLN A 145 -7.37 -2.85 -11.15
CA GLN A 145 -6.49 -3.37 -10.08
C GLN A 145 -7.20 -3.48 -8.73
N THR A 146 -8.54 -3.30 -8.72
CA THR A 146 -9.35 -3.39 -7.51
C THR A 146 -10.09 -4.72 -7.41
N GLU A 147 -10.62 -5.00 -6.23
CA GLU A 147 -11.43 -6.18 -5.95
C GLU A 147 -12.92 -6.00 -6.33
N ARG A 148 -13.25 -4.96 -7.10
CA ARG A 148 -14.63 -4.62 -7.48
C ARG A 148 -14.77 -4.46 -8.98
N ASP A 149 -15.93 -4.86 -9.51
CA ASP A 149 -16.27 -4.62 -10.92
C ASP A 149 -16.50 -3.13 -11.16
N PHE A 150 -16.11 -2.63 -12.33
CA PHE A 150 -16.34 -1.27 -12.79
C PHE A 150 -17.38 -1.24 -13.91
N ASP A 151 -18.27 -0.25 -13.90
CA ASP A 151 -18.97 0.19 -15.09
C ASP A 151 -18.04 1.16 -15.83
N LEU A 152 -17.36 0.64 -16.86
CA LEU A 152 -16.33 1.36 -17.63
C LEU A 152 -16.94 1.99 -18.87
N THR A 153 -16.69 3.29 -19.04
CA THR A 153 -16.95 4.02 -20.29
C THR A 153 -15.62 4.51 -20.85
N VAL A 154 -15.33 4.17 -22.10
CA VAL A 154 -14.15 4.65 -22.82
C VAL A 154 -14.61 5.44 -24.03
N ILE A 155 -14.03 6.65 -24.19
CA ILE A 155 -14.29 7.57 -25.30
C ILE A 155 -12.96 7.90 -25.94
N MET A 156 -12.85 7.70 -27.25
CA MET A 156 -11.70 8.10 -28.06
C MET A 156 -12.14 9.18 -29.04
N MET A 157 -11.49 10.34 -28.99
CA MET A 157 -11.84 11.51 -29.78
C MET A 157 -10.64 12.03 -30.56
N ALA A 158 -10.83 12.25 -31.86
CA ALA A 158 -9.91 13.00 -32.70
C ALA A 158 -10.41 14.46 -32.82
N VAL A 159 -9.56 15.40 -32.42
CA VAL A 159 -9.88 16.85 -32.46
C VAL A 159 -9.03 17.50 -33.52
N ASN A 160 -9.67 18.12 -34.51
CA ASN A 160 -8.97 18.80 -35.60
C ASN A 160 -8.49 20.21 -35.20
N GLU A 161 -7.75 20.86 -36.11
CA GLU A 161 -7.21 22.22 -35.91
C GLU A 161 -8.27 23.31 -35.64
N THR A 162 -9.51 23.09 -36.09
CA THR A 162 -10.63 24.02 -35.83
C THR A 162 -11.32 23.74 -34.49
N GLY A 163 -10.84 22.77 -33.70
CA GLY A 163 -11.42 22.38 -32.44
C GLY A 163 -12.63 21.43 -32.55
N ARG A 164 -12.95 20.94 -33.77
CA ARG A 164 -14.03 19.97 -33.95
C ARG A 164 -13.58 18.58 -33.50
N ALA A 165 -14.30 18.02 -32.56
CA ALA A 165 -14.09 16.65 -32.07
C ALA A 165 -14.94 15.65 -32.87
N THR A 166 -14.33 14.53 -33.25
CA THR A 166 -15.00 13.38 -33.87
C THR A 166 -14.71 12.15 -33.00
N ALA A 167 -15.75 11.43 -32.57
CA ALA A 167 -15.57 10.18 -31.85
C ALA A 167 -15.06 9.11 -32.84
N ILE A 168 -13.92 8.52 -32.53
CA ILE A 168 -13.27 7.44 -33.29
C ILE A 168 -13.33 6.10 -32.59
N GLY A 169 -13.91 6.10 -31.39
CA GLY A 169 -14.21 4.91 -30.58
C GLY A 169 -15.05 5.30 -29.37
N TYR A 170 -16.01 4.46 -29.07
CA TYR A 170 -16.83 4.52 -27.85
C TYR A 170 -17.15 3.12 -27.41
N GLN A 171 -16.93 2.85 -26.13
CA GLN A 171 -17.29 1.56 -25.55
C GLN A 171 -17.75 1.72 -24.11
N ARG A 172 -18.87 1.04 -23.77
CA ARG A 172 -19.33 0.89 -22.39
C ARG A 172 -19.46 -0.59 -22.06
N LEU A 173 -18.84 -1.00 -20.96
CA LEU A 173 -18.80 -2.42 -20.55
C LEU A 173 -18.53 -2.54 -19.05
N THR A 174 -18.81 -3.72 -18.50
CA THR A 174 -18.34 -4.05 -17.16
C THR A 174 -16.90 -4.56 -17.21
N LEU A 175 -15.97 -3.80 -16.67
CA LEU A 175 -14.59 -4.24 -16.47
C LEU A 175 -14.50 -5.01 -15.15
N LYS A 176 -14.34 -6.32 -15.24
CA LYS A 176 -14.30 -7.21 -14.07
C LYS A 176 -13.14 -6.87 -13.15
N LYS A 177 -13.35 -7.13 -11.85
CA LYS A 177 -12.28 -7.06 -10.85
C LYS A 177 -11.06 -7.86 -11.27
N ASP A 178 -9.89 -7.44 -10.86
CA ASP A 178 -8.60 -8.08 -11.14
C ASP A 178 -8.30 -8.30 -12.65
N THR A 179 -9.00 -7.56 -13.55
CA THR A 179 -8.69 -7.57 -14.97
C THR A 179 -7.33 -6.92 -15.19
N THR A 180 -6.36 -7.69 -15.67
CA THR A 180 -4.98 -7.22 -15.88
C THR A 180 -4.77 -6.61 -17.26
N SER A 181 -5.57 -7.02 -18.26
CA SER A 181 -5.36 -6.59 -19.65
C SER A 181 -6.63 -6.85 -20.48
N LEU A 182 -7.38 -5.79 -20.75
CA LEU A 182 -8.48 -5.81 -21.73
C LEU A 182 -8.11 -4.84 -22.84
N GLU A 183 -7.88 -5.36 -24.04
CA GLU A 183 -7.60 -4.55 -25.22
C GLU A 183 -8.89 -4.05 -25.86
N ILE A 184 -8.95 -2.73 -26.10
CA ILE A 184 -10.07 -2.03 -26.76
C ILE A 184 -9.53 -1.36 -28.01
N PRO A 185 -9.83 -1.91 -29.21
CA PRO A 185 -9.43 -1.30 -30.46
C PRO A 185 -10.31 -0.10 -30.80
N PHE A 186 -9.74 0.83 -31.55
CA PHE A 186 -10.45 1.95 -32.14
C PHE A 186 -9.94 2.26 -33.54
N GLY A 187 -10.74 2.95 -34.32
CA GLY A 187 -10.29 3.41 -35.63
C GLY A 187 -11.44 3.92 -36.49
N GLU A 188 -11.21 5.05 -37.15
CA GLU A 188 -12.17 5.71 -37.98
C GLU A 188 -11.50 6.42 -39.17
N ASN A 189 -12.23 6.54 -40.29
CA ASN A 189 -11.83 7.35 -41.42
C ASN A 189 -12.20 8.80 -41.15
N LEU A 190 -11.23 9.67 -41.17
CA LEU A 190 -11.42 11.11 -40.91
C LEU A 190 -11.13 11.93 -42.16
N PRO A 191 -11.68 13.16 -42.28
CA PRO A 191 -11.26 14.11 -43.29
C PRO A 191 -9.76 14.39 -43.25
N GLN A 192 -9.19 14.81 -44.36
CA GLN A 192 -7.80 15.27 -44.42
C GLN A 192 -7.59 16.40 -43.42
N GLY A 193 -6.45 16.37 -42.72
CA GLY A 193 -6.11 17.39 -41.72
C GLY A 193 -5.22 16.86 -40.62
N SER A 194 -4.92 17.74 -39.67
CA SER A 194 -4.14 17.44 -38.46
C SER A 194 -5.06 17.24 -37.26
N TYR A 195 -4.80 16.16 -36.51
CA TYR A 195 -5.65 15.75 -35.39
C TYR A 195 -4.86 15.50 -34.12
N GLU A 196 -5.42 15.95 -33.01
CA GLU A 196 -5.03 15.51 -31.66
C GLU A 196 -5.95 14.37 -31.22
N LEU A 197 -5.35 13.30 -30.70
CA LEU A 197 -6.11 12.17 -30.16
C LEU A 197 -6.23 12.32 -28.64
N ASN A 198 -7.44 12.16 -28.14
CA ASN A 198 -7.73 12.09 -26.71
C ASN A 198 -8.48 10.81 -26.39
N VAL A 199 -8.02 10.08 -25.41
CA VAL A 199 -8.70 8.89 -24.87
C VAL A 199 -9.02 9.15 -23.40
N ASP A 200 -10.30 9.09 -23.06
CA ASP A 200 -10.79 9.18 -21.69
C ASP A 200 -11.45 7.86 -21.30
N ALA A 201 -10.95 7.24 -20.23
CA ALA A 201 -11.55 6.08 -19.58
C ALA A 201 -12.11 6.50 -18.23
N VAL A 202 -13.39 6.27 -18.02
CA VAL A 202 -14.11 6.58 -16.78
C VAL A 202 -14.73 5.29 -16.25
N ALA A 203 -14.36 4.92 -15.04
CA ALA A 203 -14.88 3.75 -14.34
C ALA A 203 -15.68 4.18 -13.13
N GLU A 204 -16.90 3.65 -13.01
CA GLU A 204 -17.82 3.92 -11.91
C GLU A 204 -18.02 2.65 -11.07
N VAL A 205 -18.01 2.82 -9.74
CA VAL A 205 -18.38 1.79 -8.77
C VAL A 205 -19.61 2.26 -8.04
N ALA A 206 -20.80 1.84 -8.50
CA ALA A 206 -22.07 2.28 -7.96
C ALA A 206 -22.20 2.00 -6.45
N ALA A 207 -21.68 0.86 -5.98
CA ALA A 207 -21.76 0.46 -4.57
C ALA A 207 -21.06 1.42 -3.60
N THR A 208 -20.06 2.18 -4.06
CA THR A 208 -19.28 3.13 -3.24
C THR A 208 -19.36 4.56 -3.74
N ASN A 209 -20.11 4.80 -4.81
CA ASN A 209 -20.18 6.11 -5.49
C ASN A 209 -18.79 6.65 -5.84
N SER A 210 -17.87 5.75 -6.22
CA SER A 210 -16.49 6.08 -6.57
C SER A 210 -16.34 6.17 -8.08
N ILE A 211 -15.59 7.17 -8.55
CA ILE A 211 -15.30 7.38 -9.98
C ILE A 211 -13.78 7.41 -10.14
N TYR A 212 -13.27 6.57 -11.04
CA TYR A 212 -11.87 6.53 -11.45
C TYR A 212 -11.73 7.01 -12.88
N ARG A 213 -10.66 7.72 -13.16
CA ARG A 213 -10.39 8.25 -14.50
C ARG A 213 -8.96 7.97 -14.91
N ALA A 214 -8.79 7.58 -16.17
CA ALA A 214 -7.50 7.49 -16.83
C ALA A 214 -7.59 8.19 -18.18
N ARG A 215 -6.57 8.96 -18.53
CA ARG A 215 -6.49 9.68 -19.80
C ARG A 215 -5.19 9.34 -20.50
N LEU A 216 -5.29 9.12 -21.82
CA LEU A 216 -4.14 8.99 -22.71
C LEU A 216 -4.21 10.04 -23.79
N VAL A 217 -3.08 10.74 -23.98
CA VAL A 217 -2.89 11.74 -25.05
C VAL A 217 -1.52 11.46 -25.66
N PRO A 218 -1.41 11.19 -26.96
CA PRO A 218 -0.13 11.11 -27.65
C PRO A 218 0.61 12.44 -27.58
N LYS A 219 1.93 12.41 -27.70
CA LYS A 219 2.74 13.65 -27.73
C LYS A 219 2.64 14.39 -29.06
N GLU A 220 2.41 13.66 -30.14
CA GLU A 220 2.33 14.18 -31.50
C GLU A 220 0.89 14.29 -31.99
N LYS A 221 0.70 15.15 -33.00
CA LYS A 221 -0.51 15.22 -33.83
C LYS A 221 -0.41 14.26 -34.99
N PHE A 222 -1.55 13.76 -35.43
CA PHE A 222 -1.66 12.83 -36.56
C PHE A 222 -2.06 13.57 -37.84
N GLN A 223 -1.25 13.41 -38.88
CA GLN A 223 -1.52 14.03 -40.20
C GLN A 223 -2.21 13.02 -41.10
N LEU A 224 -3.46 13.28 -41.46
CA LEU A 224 -4.23 12.45 -42.37
C LEU A 224 -4.19 13.06 -43.78
N GLN A 225 -3.82 12.27 -44.76
CA GLN A 225 -3.69 12.68 -46.17
C GLN A 225 -4.54 11.76 -47.03
N GLU A 226 -4.88 12.20 -48.23
CA GLU A 226 -5.44 11.28 -49.23
C GLU A 226 -4.39 10.21 -49.56
N GLY A 227 -4.82 8.95 -49.46
CA GLY A 227 -3.97 7.86 -49.92
C GLY A 227 -3.59 7.98 -51.38
N PRO A 228 -2.48 7.39 -51.79
CA PRO A 228 -2.08 7.39 -53.21
C PRO A 228 -3.11 6.70 -54.07
#